data_ae3668e7a4502a8c52b9195057911b28
#
_entry.id   ae3668e7a4502a8c52b9195057911b28
#
_cell.length_a   1.000
_cell.length_b   1.000
_cell.length_c   1.000
_cell.angle_alpha   90.00
_cell.angle_beta   90.00
_cell.angle_gamma   90.00
#
_symmetry.space_group_name_H-M   'P 1'
#
loop_
_entity.id
_entity.type
_entity.pdbx_description
1 polymer ?
#
loop_
_entity_poly.entity_id
_entity_poly.type
_entity_poly.pdbx_seq_one_letter_code
_entity_poly.pdbx_strand_id
1 'polypeptide(L)'
;MRRTNPNFLNGVPELVVLRLLSKQEMYGYEIVKAIQFLTKDSFSFGEGCIYPLLHYLERTRSVSSRRKDVEGRSRYYYRLTPRGTKRLEELSKEWKQVATGVSLFMEARHA
;
A
#
# COMPACT_ATOMS: atom_id res chain seq x y z
N MET A 1 -19.84 -2.08 -5.59
CA MET A 1 -18.92 -0.95 -5.49
C MET A 1 -18.46 -0.48 -6.85
N ARG A 2 -18.46 0.80 -7.07
CA ARG A 2 -17.96 1.38 -8.31
C ARG A 2 -16.45 1.19 -8.39
N ARG A 3 -15.97 0.76 -9.55
CA ARG A 3 -14.52 0.66 -9.76
C ARG A 3 -13.93 2.06 -9.92
N THR A 4 -12.90 2.33 -9.14
CA THR A 4 -12.13 3.55 -9.33
C THR A 4 -11.33 3.45 -10.62
N ASN A 5 -11.23 4.56 -11.35
CA ASN A 5 -10.41 4.61 -12.55
C ASN A 5 -8.99 4.15 -12.23
N PRO A 6 -8.49 3.07 -12.90
CA PRO A 6 -7.17 2.53 -12.56
C PRO A 6 -6.03 3.54 -12.66
N ASN A 7 -6.18 4.55 -13.52
CA ASN A 7 -5.13 5.56 -13.67
C ASN A 7 -4.94 6.40 -12.41
N PHE A 8 -6.01 6.60 -11.61
CA PHE A 8 -5.89 7.30 -10.34
C PHE A 8 -5.21 6.46 -9.28
N LEU A 9 -5.19 5.16 -9.45
CA LEU A 9 -4.64 4.24 -8.46
C LEU A 9 -3.20 3.83 -8.76
N ASN A 10 -2.61 4.35 -9.83
CA ASN A 10 -1.24 4.02 -10.19
C ASN A 10 -0.29 4.50 -9.09
N GLY A 11 0.49 3.59 -8.55
CA GLY A 11 1.41 3.88 -7.45
C GLY A 11 0.79 3.84 -6.06
N VAL A 12 -0.53 3.88 -5.94
CA VAL A 12 -1.21 3.85 -4.64
C VAL A 12 -1.00 2.53 -3.90
N PRO A 13 -1.03 1.36 -4.57
CA PRO A 13 -0.81 0.11 -3.85
C PRO A 13 0.52 0.07 -3.09
N GLU A 14 1.61 0.51 -3.70
CA GLU A 14 2.92 0.52 -3.04
C GLU A 14 2.89 1.40 -1.79
N LEU A 15 2.33 2.60 -1.91
CA LEU A 15 2.24 3.53 -0.80
C LEU A 15 1.46 2.95 0.39
N VAL A 16 0.26 2.41 0.13
CA VAL A 16 -0.60 1.92 1.22
C VAL A 16 -0.05 0.64 1.83
N VAL A 17 0.57 -0.24 1.05
CA VAL A 17 1.18 -1.47 1.58
C VAL A 17 2.34 -1.11 2.50
N LEU A 18 3.24 -0.22 2.07
CA LEU A 18 4.37 0.19 2.90
C LEU A 18 3.87 0.88 4.18
N ARG A 19 2.83 1.69 4.08
CA ARG A 19 2.26 2.34 5.26
C ARG A 19 1.69 1.34 6.26
N LEU A 20 0.97 0.33 5.79
CA LEU A 20 0.47 -0.73 6.66
C LEU A 20 1.60 -1.43 7.38
N LEU A 21 2.63 -1.83 6.62
CA LEU A 21 3.76 -2.58 7.18
C LEU A 21 4.64 -1.72 8.08
N SER A 22 4.53 -0.39 8.03
CA SER A 22 5.20 0.48 8.98
C SER A 22 4.60 0.39 10.38
N LYS A 23 3.38 -0.13 10.49
CA LYS A 23 2.68 -0.26 11.76
C LYS A 23 2.87 -1.64 12.39
N GLN A 24 2.81 -2.69 11.60
CA GLN A 24 2.99 -4.06 12.07
C GLN A 24 3.22 -4.99 10.90
N GLU A 25 3.80 -6.14 11.17
CA GLU A 25 3.92 -7.17 10.13
C GLU A 25 2.55 -7.76 9.82
N MET A 26 2.35 -8.13 8.56
CA MET A 26 1.09 -8.70 8.09
C MET A 26 1.35 -9.73 7.02
N TYR A 27 0.45 -10.71 6.90
CA TYR A 27 0.46 -11.58 5.73
C TYR A 27 -0.45 -11.01 4.63
N GLY A 28 -0.28 -11.53 3.40
CA GLY A 28 -0.89 -10.91 2.22
C GLY A 28 -2.39 -10.69 2.30
N TYR A 29 -3.14 -11.69 2.78
CA TYR A 29 -4.58 -11.56 2.88
C TYR A 29 -5.01 -10.48 3.90
N GLU A 30 -4.27 -10.35 5.00
CA GLU A 30 -4.52 -9.28 5.97
C GLU A 30 -4.34 -7.90 5.33
N ILE A 31 -3.32 -7.77 4.49
CA ILE A 31 -3.05 -6.51 3.79
C ILE A 31 -4.23 -6.16 2.89
N VAL A 32 -4.71 -7.14 2.10
CA VAL A 32 -5.87 -6.94 1.22
C VAL A 32 -7.07 -6.44 2.01
N LYS A 33 -7.38 -7.11 3.12
CA LYS A 33 -8.53 -6.74 3.94
C LYS A 33 -8.35 -5.41 4.65
N ALA A 34 -7.15 -5.12 5.14
CA ALA A 34 -6.88 -3.87 5.84
C ALA A 34 -7.06 -2.64 4.94
N ILE A 35 -6.62 -2.74 3.69
CA ILE A 35 -6.78 -1.63 2.73
C ILE A 35 -8.27 -1.34 2.52
N GLN A 36 -9.05 -2.38 2.29
CA GLN A 36 -10.49 -2.24 2.09
C GLN A 36 -11.17 -1.62 3.31
N PHE A 37 -10.85 -2.13 4.49
CA PHE A 37 -11.45 -1.67 5.74
C PHE A 37 -11.07 -0.22 6.06
N LEU A 38 -9.77 0.10 5.99
CA LEU A 38 -9.28 1.43 6.38
C LEU A 38 -9.69 2.53 5.42
N THR A 39 -9.97 2.19 4.18
CA THR A 39 -10.47 3.17 3.19
C THR A 39 -11.99 3.22 3.14
N LYS A 40 -12.68 2.47 4.01
CA LYS A 40 -14.14 2.36 4.02
C LYS A 40 -14.68 2.01 2.64
N ASP A 41 -14.05 1.03 2.01
CA ASP A 41 -14.40 0.55 0.67
C ASP A 41 -14.24 1.60 -0.44
N SER A 42 -13.52 2.69 -0.18
CA SER A 42 -13.27 3.69 -1.24
C SER A 42 -12.48 3.08 -2.39
N PHE A 43 -11.56 2.18 -2.08
CA PHE A 43 -10.88 1.36 -3.09
C PHE A 43 -10.41 0.06 -2.45
N SER A 44 -10.13 -0.91 -3.30
CA SER A 44 -9.61 -2.19 -2.85
C SER A 44 -8.63 -2.71 -3.91
N PHE A 45 -7.69 -3.52 -3.47
CA PHE A 45 -6.75 -4.20 -4.35
C PHE A 45 -6.84 -5.68 -4.04
N GLY A 46 -7.10 -6.48 -5.07
CA GLY A 46 -7.19 -7.92 -4.90
C GLY A 46 -5.84 -8.59 -4.78
N GLU A 47 -5.87 -9.89 -4.54
CA GLU A 47 -4.67 -10.70 -4.41
C GLU A 47 -3.81 -10.65 -5.67
N GLY A 48 -4.43 -10.56 -6.85
CA GLY A 48 -3.70 -10.44 -8.12
C GLY A 48 -2.87 -9.17 -8.24
N CYS A 49 -3.15 -8.15 -7.45
CA CYS A 49 -2.35 -6.93 -7.37
C CYS A 49 -1.36 -7.00 -6.21
N ILE A 50 -1.80 -7.42 -5.04
CA ILE A 50 -1.02 -7.33 -3.81
C ILE A 50 0.12 -8.35 -3.77
N TYR A 51 -0.12 -9.62 -4.14
CA TYR A 51 0.95 -10.62 -4.08
C TYR A 51 2.11 -10.33 -5.03
N PRO A 52 1.89 -9.98 -6.31
CA PRO A 52 3.02 -9.58 -7.16
C PRO A 52 3.76 -8.35 -6.62
N LEU A 53 3.03 -7.40 -6.03
CA LEU A 53 3.64 -6.22 -5.43
C LEU A 53 4.54 -6.60 -4.24
N LEU A 54 4.06 -7.46 -3.35
CA LEU A 54 4.85 -7.92 -2.21
C LEU A 54 6.13 -8.63 -2.67
N HIS A 55 6.04 -9.45 -3.71
CA HIS A 55 7.22 -10.11 -4.28
C HIS A 55 8.20 -9.09 -4.86
N TYR A 56 7.70 -8.07 -5.55
CA TYR A 56 8.53 -6.98 -6.06
C TYR A 56 9.22 -6.22 -4.92
N LEU A 57 8.48 -5.88 -3.87
CA LEU A 57 9.02 -5.15 -2.73
C LEU A 57 10.06 -5.98 -1.97
N GLU A 58 9.89 -7.30 -1.95
CA GLU A 58 10.88 -8.18 -1.36
C GLU A 58 12.14 -8.25 -2.20
N ARG A 59 12.02 -8.34 -3.53
CA ARG A 59 13.18 -8.32 -4.43
C ARG A 59 13.96 -7.03 -4.33
N THR A 60 13.27 -5.90 -4.16
CA THR A 60 13.91 -4.59 -4.03
C THR A 60 14.31 -4.27 -2.59
N ARG A 61 14.08 -5.22 -1.67
CA ARG A 61 14.47 -5.14 -0.27
C ARG A 61 13.77 -4.03 0.53
N SER A 62 12.62 -3.59 0.07
CA SER A 62 11.77 -2.68 0.83
C SER A 62 11.01 -3.39 1.93
N VAL A 63 10.73 -4.69 1.73
CA VAL A 63 10.14 -5.55 2.74
C VAL A 63 10.94 -6.84 2.84
N SER A 64 10.83 -7.51 3.98
CA SER A 64 11.33 -8.88 4.16
C SER A 64 10.18 -9.74 4.63
N SER A 65 10.27 -11.04 4.38
CA SER A 65 9.23 -11.97 4.79
C SER A 65 9.81 -13.06 5.68
N ARG A 66 8.94 -13.61 6.51
CA ARG A 66 9.27 -14.81 7.28
C ARG A 66 8.04 -15.68 7.37
N ARG A 67 8.26 -16.97 7.39
CA ARG A 67 7.21 -17.95 7.55
C ARG A 67 6.84 -18.06 9.03
N LYS A 68 5.56 -18.05 9.33
CA LYS A 68 5.03 -18.29 10.67
C LYS A 68 3.94 -19.34 10.61
N ASP A 69 3.95 -20.23 11.58
CA ASP A 69 2.88 -21.19 11.75
C ASP A 69 1.95 -20.67 12.84
N VAL A 70 0.71 -20.32 12.46
CA VAL A 70 -0.28 -19.81 13.38
C VAL A 70 -1.54 -20.67 13.22
N GLU A 71 -1.98 -21.27 14.32
CA GLU A 71 -3.19 -22.11 14.35
C GLU A 71 -3.17 -23.20 13.27
N GLY A 72 -2.03 -23.87 13.11
CA GLY A 72 -1.89 -24.95 12.15
C GLY A 72 -1.74 -24.52 10.70
N ARG A 73 -1.65 -23.23 10.43
CA ARG A 73 -1.43 -22.71 9.08
C ARG A 73 -0.09 -22.01 8.96
N SER A 74 0.61 -22.32 7.86
CA SER A 74 1.86 -21.63 7.50
C SER A 74 1.54 -20.45 6.61
N ARG A 75 2.05 -19.28 7.00
CA ARG A 75 1.87 -18.05 6.23
C ARG A 75 3.15 -17.26 6.21
N TYR A 76 3.36 -16.50 5.12
CA TYR A 76 4.46 -15.57 5.02
C TYR A 76 4.01 -14.22 5.54
N TYR A 77 4.68 -13.73 6.58
CA TYR A 77 4.44 -12.41 7.15
C TYR A 77 5.49 -11.46 6.62
N TYR A 78 5.05 -10.30 6.17
CA TYR A 78 5.90 -9.27 5.59
C TYR A 78 6.11 -8.15 6.60
N ARG A 79 7.30 -7.60 6.61
CA ARG A 79 7.64 -6.47 7.47
C ARG A 79 8.47 -5.46 6.71
N LEU A 80 8.36 -4.20 7.12
CA LEU A 80 9.12 -3.12 6.51
C LEU A 80 10.58 -3.22 6.91
N THR A 81 11.48 -2.96 5.96
CA THR A 81 12.92 -2.83 6.22
C THR A 81 13.26 -1.34 6.36
N PRO A 82 14.49 -1.01 6.82
CA PRO A 82 14.94 0.39 6.81
C PRO A 82 14.85 1.02 5.42
N ARG A 83 15.16 0.25 4.38
CA ARG A 83 15.04 0.72 3.01
C ARG A 83 13.57 1.00 2.64
N GLY A 84 12.66 0.14 3.10
CA GLY A 84 11.23 0.35 2.92
C GLY A 84 10.71 1.57 3.65
N THR A 85 11.23 1.86 4.84
CA THR A 85 10.88 3.07 5.58
C THR A 85 11.26 4.31 4.79
N LYS A 86 12.44 4.32 4.21
CA LYS A 86 12.90 5.44 3.38
C LYS A 86 12.02 5.59 2.14
N ARG A 87 11.69 4.48 1.50
CA ARG A 87 10.80 4.49 0.33
C ARG A 87 9.43 5.04 0.69
N LEU A 88 8.90 4.64 1.83
CA LEU A 88 7.61 5.15 2.32
C LEU A 88 7.63 6.66 2.51
N GLU A 89 8.72 7.19 3.09
CA GLU A 89 8.87 8.63 3.27
C GLU A 89 8.85 9.37 1.94
N GLU A 90 9.57 8.85 0.94
CA GLU A 90 9.60 9.44 -0.40
C GLU A 90 8.21 9.47 -1.04
N LEU A 91 7.52 8.32 -1.01
CA LEU A 91 6.19 8.21 -1.60
C LEU A 91 5.17 9.08 -0.87
N SER A 92 5.28 9.17 0.46
CA SER A 92 4.37 10.01 1.25
C SER A 92 4.51 11.49 0.90
N LYS A 93 5.74 11.96 0.67
CA LYS A 93 5.99 13.33 0.25
C LYS A 93 5.40 13.61 -1.13
N GLU A 94 5.63 12.69 -2.07
CA GLU A 94 5.09 12.81 -3.42
C GLU A 94 3.57 12.85 -3.40
N TRP A 95 2.96 11.98 -2.61
CA TRP A 95 1.50 11.96 -2.48
C TRP A 95 0.96 13.26 -1.93
N LYS A 96 1.57 13.80 -0.86
CA LYS A 96 1.14 15.06 -0.27
C LYS A 96 1.25 16.21 -1.27
N GLN A 97 2.32 16.23 -2.03
CA GLN A 97 2.53 17.27 -3.04
C GLN A 97 1.45 17.20 -4.12
N VAL A 98 1.18 16.02 -4.64
CA VAL A 98 0.15 15.82 -5.67
C VAL A 98 -1.23 16.17 -5.12
N ALA A 99 -1.58 15.65 -3.94
CA ALA A 99 -2.89 15.88 -3.35
C ALA A 99 -3.13 17.36 -3.06
N THR A 100 -2.12 18.06 -2.52
CA THR A 100 -2.20 19.48 -2.24
C THR A 100 -2.36 20.27 -3.54
N GLY A 101 -1.55 19.96 -4.54
CA GLY A 101 -1.61 20.66 -5.83
C GLY A 101 -2.95 20.49 -6.52
N VAL A 102 -3.48 19.28 -6.54
CA VAL A 102 -4.79 19.02 -7.16
C VAL A 102 -5.89 19.75 -6.39
N SER A 103 -5.85 19.69 -5.04
CA SER A 103 -6.86 20.39 -4.24
C SER A 103 -6.84 21.91 -4.47
N LEU A 104 -5.65 22.49 -4.51
CA LEU A 104 -5.52 23.93 -4.79
C LEU A 104 -6.07 24.27 -6.16
N PHE A 105 -5.76 23.47 -7.15
CA PHE A 105 -6.23 23.68 -8.51
C PHE A 105 -7.76 23.59 -8.59
N MET A 106 -8.33 22.56 -7.97
CA MET A 106 -9.78 22.35 -8.01
C MET A 106 -10.56 23.42 -7.28
N GLU A 107 -9.95 24.07 -6.29
CA GLU A 107 -10.56 25.15 -5.52
C GLU A 107 -10.35 26.53 -6.15
N ALA A 108 -9.48 26.64 -7.13
CA ALA A 108 -9.17 27.91 -7.76
C ALA A 108 -10.36 28.42 -8.60
N ARG A 109 -10.63 29.72 -8.50
CA ARG A 109 -11.74 30.32 -9.23
C ARG A 109 -11.54 30.39 -10.73
N HIS A 110 -10.29 30.38 -11.17
CA HIS A 110 -9.94 30.57 -12.58
C HIS A 110 -9.32 29.33 -13.21
N ALA A 111 -9.53 28.18 -12.60
CA ALA A 111 -9.01 26.92 -13.11
C ALA A 111 -9.85 26.38 -14.25
#